data_84ae4e134d5a1887e86f086b4f0de1f5
#
_entry.id   84ae4e134d5a1887e86f086b4f0de1f5
#
_cell.length_a   1.000
_cell.length_b   1.000
_cell.length_c   1.000
_cell.angle_alpha   90.00
_cell.angle_beta   90.00
_cell.angle_gamma   90.00
#
_symmetry.space_group_name_H-M   'P 1'
#
loop_
_entity.id
_entity.type
_entity.pdbx_description
1 polymer ?
#
loop_
_entity_poly.entity_id
_entity_poly.type
_entity_poly.pdbx_seq_one_letter_code
_entity_poly.pdbx_strand_id
1 'polypeptide(L)'
;MRRKASLVLLAFAVFFAALSPMLRWYAFPRLAKIPAGQYQDMVLEAKGATLLDYGTMKARKVSEVTIVQTLKGNVEAAKEIERTAGRDVVVWDGLSYVQGPDGKMVSRIPERYIFDAHSQAPVHATGEMVDGAPVKRDGIEFKWPFLTQKRDYEYFDAQTRTTNPIHYKGTQNFRGLEVYYFEQTIPWTKVAFPRTMPVKGITPESVARTGTTRWYTTVRRFWVEPVTGAPVYGEELHKEELRGGTLLGGRDKVTAFAGDVKMREDYTGHTVDLVKSNRTLVLLLTSYLPWGFLVLGVLLLSLSLCLEARGRRPGDPEPAESSTPEPVTA
;
A
#
# COMPACT_ATOMS: atom_id res chain seq x y z
N MET A 1 10.21 -46.68 26.97
CA MET A 1 9.73 -46.07 25.72
C MET A 1 8.87 -44.83 25.95
N ARG A 2 7.89 -44.80 26.85
CA ARG A 2 6.97 -43.67 27.10
C ARG A 2 7.66 -42.36 27.48
N ARG A 3 8.69 -42.39 28.35
CA ARG A 3 9.45 -41.19 28.78
C ARG A 3 10.21 -40.52 27.60
N LYS A 4 10.77 -41.34 26.69
CA LYS A 4 11.41 -40.82 25.47
C LYS A 4 10.39 -40.18 24.54
N ALA A 5 9.20 -40.75 24.38
CA ALA A 5 8.13 -40.21 23.58
C ALA A 5 7.60 -38.85 24.17
N SER A 6 7.42 -38.78 25.52
CA SER A 6 7.03 -37.53 26.19
C SER A 6 8.05 -36.42 25.98
N LEU A 7 9.36 -36.70 26.08
CA LEU A 7 10.41 -35.69 25.82
C LEU A 7 10.43 -35.22 24.38
N VAL A 8 10.21 -36.11 23.39
CA VAL A 8 10.11 -35.72 21.97
C VAL A 8 8.91 -34.82 21.72
N LEU A 9 7.75 -35.20 22.30
CA LEU A 9 6.53 -34.35 22.18
C LEU A 9 6.72 -33.00 22.84
N LEU A 10 7.39 -32.93 23.99
CA LEU A 10 7.71 -31.67 24.65
C LEU A 10 8.63 -30.81 23.78
N ALA A 11 9.66 -31.40 23.17
CA ALA A 11 10.56 -30.68 22.29
C ALA A 11 9.81 -30.09 21.08
N PHE A 12 8.90 -30.83 20.45
CA PHE A 12 8.05 -30.30 19.38
C PHE A 12 7.07 -29.23 19.87
N ALA A 13 6.49 -29.39 21.06
CA ALA A 13 5.61 -28.38 21.65
C ALA A 13 6.34 -27.04 21.82
N VAL A 14 7.54 -27.05 22.37
CA VAL A 14 8.39 -25.86 22.53
C VAL A 14 8.78 -25.27 21.18
N PHE A 15 9.15 -26.13 20.21
CA PHE A 15 9.49 -25.71 18.86
C PHE A 15 8.33 -24.94 18.18
N PHE A 16 7.13 -25.50 18.18
CA PHE A 16 5.98 -24.85 17.56
C PHE A 16 5.53 -23.59 18.32
N ALA A 17 5.64 -23.61 19.65
CA ALA A 17 5.36 -22.40 20.46
C ALA A 17 6.33 -21.27 20.17
N ALA A 18 7.61 -21.57 19.91
CA ALA A 18 8.62 -20.57 19.51
C ALA A 18 8.47 -20.13 18.05
N LEU A 19 8.11 -21.07 17.14
CA LEU A 19 7.95 -20.79 15.71
C LEU A 19 6.77 -19.83 15.44
N SER A 20 5.71 -19.90 16.23
CA SER A 20 4.53 -19.04 16.09
C SER A 20 4.87 -17.54 16.18
N PRO A 21 5.46 -17.02 17.26
CA PRO A 21 5.85 -15.61 17.35
C PRO A 21 6.97 -15.25 16.34
N MET A 22 7.87 -16.21 16.05
CA MET A 22 8.95 -15.97 15.09
C MET A 22 8.41 -15.71 13.67
N LEU A 23 7.37 -16.42 13.23
CA LEU A 23 6.74 -16.16 11.94
C LEU A 23 6.10 -14.77 11.89
N ARG A 24 5.33 -14.40 12.92
CA ARG A 24 4.56 -13.16 12.92
C ARG A 24 5.42 -11.91 13.08
N TRP A 25 6.37 -11.93 14.00
CA TRP A 25 7.11 -10.73 14.42
C TRP A 25 8.53 -10.65 13.88
N TYR A 26 9.09 -11.76 13.40
CA TYR A 26 10.43 -11.78 12.81
C TYR A 26 10.42 -12.04 11.30
N ALA A 27 9.77 -13.12 10.86
CA ALA A 27 9.81 -13.51 9.44
C ALA A 27 8.91 -12.61 8.59
N PHE A 28 7.64 -12.38 8.99
CA PHE A 28 6.70 -11.59 8.21
C PHE A 28 7.22 -10.18 7.92
N PRO A 29 7.66 -9.35 8.86
CA PRO A 29 8.15 -7.99 8.54
C PRO A 29 9.34 -7.98 7.58
N ARG A 30 10.11 -9.07 7.49
CA ARG A 30 11.23 -9.22 6.55
C ARG A 30 10.84 -9.71 5.18
N LEU A 31 9.78 -10.52 5.10
CA LEU A 31 9.28 -11.10 3.86
C LEU A 31 8.23 -10.22 3.17
N ALA A 32 7.43 -9.46 3.96
CA ALA A 32 6.40 -8.58 3.46
C ALA A 32 7.02 -7.30 2.89
N LYS A 33 7.42 -7.37 1.63
CA LYS A 33 7.98 -6.25 0.89
C LYS A 33 7.45 -6.17 -0.53
N ILE A 34 7.45 -4.98 -1.08
CA ILE A 34 7.14 -4.75 -2.49
C ILE A 34 8.36 -5.18 -3.31
N PRO A 35 8.18 -6.05 -4.33
CA PRO A 35 9.28 -6.42 -5.22
C PRO A 35 9.81 -5.22 -5.99
N ALA A 36 11.14 -5.05 -6.03
CA ALA A 36 11.78 -3.92 -6.73
C ALA A 36 11.49 -3.89 -8.24
N GLY A 37 11.19 -5.03 -8.86
CA GLY A 37 10.87 -5.15 -10.30
C GLY A 37 9.37 -5.17 -10.60
N GLN A 38 8.50 -4.80 -9.66
CA GLN A 38 7.06 -4.80 -9.89
C GLN A 38 6.66 -3.86 -11.02
N TYR A 39 5.75 -4.31 -11.87
CA TYR A 39 5.04 -3.49 -12.84
C TYR A 39 3.56 -3.43 -12.47
N GLN A 40 2.99 -2.25 -12.55
CA GLN A 40 1.57 -2.01 -12.32
C GLN A 40 1.08 -0.97 -13.31
N ASP A 41 -0.07 -1.20 -13.90
CA ASP A 41 -0.82 -0.22 -14.65
C ASP A 41 -2.19 0.00 -14.00
N MET A 42 -2.76 1.16 -14.20
CA MET A 42 -4.09 1.55 -13.74
C MET A 42 -4.76 2.38 -14.81
N VAL A 43 -6.00 2.06 -15.12
CA VAL A 43 -6.81 2.83 -16.06
C VAL A 43 -7.97 3.45 -15.33
N LEU A 44 -8.06 4.77 -15.44
CA LEU A 44 -9.15 5.58 -14.89
C LEU A 44 -9.90 6.23 -16.04
N GLU A 45 -11.17 6.50 -15.84
CA GLU A 45 -12.03 7.17 -16.80
C GLU A 45 -12.84 8.29 -16.17
N ALA A 46 -13.12 9.34 -16.92
CA ALA A 46 -14.04 10.40 -16.54
C ALA A 46 -15.06 10.59 -17.64
N LYS A 47 -16.28 10.05 -17.47
CA LYS A 47 -17.40 10.18 -18.40
C LYS A 47 -18.07 11.53 -18.27
N GLY A 48 -18.41 12.14 -19.41
CA GLY A 48 -19.04 13.48 -19.44
C GLY A 48 -18.19 14.60 -18.87
N ALA A 49 -16.86 14.43 -18.89
CA ALA A 49 -15.92 15.41 -18.39
C ALA A 49 -15.95 16.73 -19.19
N THR A 50 -15.47 17.80 -18.58
CA THR A 50 -15.18 19.07 -19.26
C THR A 50 -13.68 19.13 -19.54
N LEU A 51 -13.30 19.43 -20.78
CA LEU A 51 -11.93 19.54 -21.22
C LEU A 51 -11.72 20.87 -21.98
N LEU A 52 -10.60 21.54 -21.74
CA LEU A 52 -10.21 22.74 -22.45
C LEU A 52 -9.70 22.41 -23.85
N ASP A 53 -10.27 23.03 -24.83
CA ASP A 53 -9.68 23.13 -26.15
C ASP A 53 -8.66 24.28 -26.15
N TYR A 54 -7.39 23.94 -26.11
CA TYR A 54 -6.29 24.94 -26.05
C TYR A 54 -6.11 25.72 -27.34
N GLY A 55 -6.65 25.26 -28.48
CA GLY A 55 -6.63 26.01 -29.73
C GLY A 55 -7.62 27.16 -29.74
N THR A 56 -8.78 26.97 -29.11
CA THR A 56 -9.86 27.97 -29.03
C THR A 56 -10.00 28.62 -27.66
N MET A 57 -9.31 28.10 -26.66
CA MET A 57 -9.42 28.46 -25.23
C MET A 57 -10.86 28.39 -24.72
N LYS A 58 -11.65 27.44 -25.22
CA LYS A 58 -13.02 27.17 -24.79
C LYS A 58 -13.11 25.81 -24.11
N ALA A 59 -13.73 25.79 -22.94
CA ALA A 59 -14.06 24.52 -22.26
C ALA A 59 -15.28 23.89 -22.96
N ARG A 60 -15.20 22.58 -23.21
CA ARG A 60 -16.26 21.78 -23.82
C ARG A 60 -16.50 20.47 -23.06
N LYS A 61 -17.74 20.00 -23.03
CA LYS A 61 -18.03 18.66 -22.56
C LYS A 61 -17.56 17.63 -23.60
N VAL A 62 -16.97 16.56 -23.10
CA VAL A 62 -16.51 15.42 -23.89
C VAL A 62 -17.16 14.15 -23.38
N SER A 63 -17.30 13.12 -24.24
CA SER A 63 -17.91 11.86 -23.85
C SER A 63 -17.13 11.16 -22.75
N GLU A 64 -15.80 11.13 -22.89
CA GLU A 64 -14.92 10.43 -21.96
C GLU A 64 -13.50 11.02 -22.02
N VAL A 65 -12.83 10.98 -20.90
CA VAL A 65 -11.36 11.18 -20.79
C VAL A 65 -10.79 9.93 -20.12
N THR A 66 -9.77 9.33 -20.75
CA THR A 66 -9.06 8.19 -20.20
C THR A 66 -7.74 8.64 -19.58
N ILE A 67 -7.46 8.19 -18.37
CA ILE A 67 -6.20 8.42 -17.68
C ILE A 67 -5.53 7.06 -17.47
N VAL A 68 -4.32 6.91 -18.02
CA VAL A 68 -3.52 5.69 -17.81
C VAL A 68 -2.32 6.05 -16.96
N GLN A 69 -2.19 5.34 -15.86
CA GLN A 69 -1.05 5.44 -14.97
C GLN A 69 -0.28 4.14 -14.98
N THR A 70 1.00 4.21 -15.27
CA THR A 70 1.91 3.06 -15.22
C THR A 70 2.97 3.30 -14.17
N LEU A 71 3.28 2.27 -13.40
CA LEU A 71 4.37 2.24 -12.40
C LEU A 71 5.28 1.08 -12.74
N LYS A 72 6.53 1.36 -13.01
CA LYS A 72 7.54 0.35 -13.36
C LYS A 72 8.68 0.39 -12.36
N GLY A 73 8.95 -0.75 -11.73
CA GLY A 73 10.12 -0.91 -10.86
C GLY A 73 11.43 -0.74 -11.60
N ASN A 74 12.29 0.14 -11.09
CA ASN A 74 13.65 0.36 -11.59
C ASN A 74 14.65 -0.33 -10.66
N VAL A 75 14.92 -1.60 -10.96
CA VAL A 75 15.76 -2.47 -10.11
C VAL A 75 17.19 -1.98 -10.00
N GLU A 76 17.74 -1.38 -11.05
CA GLU A 76 19.12 -0.89 -11.05
C GLU A 76 19.26 0.34 -10.15
N ALA A 77 18.36 1.30 -10.29
CA ALA A 77 18.32 2.47 -9.41
C ALA A 77 18.07 2.09 -7.95
N ALA A 78 17.19 1.10 -7.70
CA ALA A 78 16.93 0.59 -6.36
C ALA A 78 18.22 0.03 -5.72
N LYS A 79 18.94 -0.85 -6.41
CA LYS A 79 20.20 -1.44 -5.92
C LYS A 79 21.29 -0.40 -5.62
N GLU A 80 21.35 0.67 -6.39
CA GLU A 80 22.31 1.76 -6.17
C GLU A 80 21.99 2.50 -4.86
N ILE A 81 20.70 2.81 -4.64
CA ILE A 81 20.26 3.50 -3.44
C ILE A 81 20.34 2.60 -2.20
N GLU A 82 20.00 1.30 -2.30
CA GLU A 82 20.12 0.32 -1.22
C GLU A 82 21.52 0.26 -0.61
N ARG A 83 22.56 0.36 -1.45
CA ARG A 83 23.97 0.36 -0.99
C ARG A 83 24.30 1.49 -0.04
N THR A 84 23.64 2.64 -0.18
CA THR A 84 23.84 3.83 0.66
C THR A 84 22.79 3.95 1.76
N ALA A 85 21.58 3.52 1.52
CA ALA A 85 20.46 3.60 2.47
C ALA A 85 20.46 2.51 3.54
N GLY A 86 21.15 1.38 3.29
CA GLY A 86 21.23 0.25 4.23
C GLY A 86 19.87 -0.45 4.51
N ARG A 87 18.93 -0.34 3.58
CA ARG A 87 17.59 -0.94 3.65
C ARG A 87 17.07 -1.32 2.27
N ASP A 88 16.07 -2.19 2.21
CA ASP A 88 15.38 -2.56 0.97
C ASP A 88 14.61 -1.34 0.42
N VAL A 89 14.92 -0.95 -0.81
CA VAL A 89 14.34 0.21 -1.48
C VAL A 89 13.62 -0.21 -2.75
N VAL A 90 12.52 0.46 -3.04
CA VAL A 90 11.83 0.38 -4.33
C VAL A 90 11.93 1.73 -5.03
N VAL A 91 12.29 1.72 -6.29
CA VAL A 91 12.21 2.89 -7.16
C VAL A 91 11.15 2.60 -8.22
N TRP A 92 10.09 3.39 -8.22
CA TRP A 92 9.09 3.36 -9.28
C TRP A 92 9.28 4.52 -10.24
N ASP A 93 9.49 4.20 -11.51
CA ASP A 93 9.34 5.14 -12.60
C ASP A 93 7.88 5.12 -13.05
N GLY A 94 7.18 6.20 -12.77
CA GLY A 94 5.77 6.39 -13.05
C GLY A 94 5.55 7.22 -14.31
N LEU A 95 4.46 6.95 -15.01
CA LEU A 95 3.98 7.77 -16.10
C LEU A 95 2.45 7.84 -16.01
N SER A 96 1.95 9.04 -15.80
CA SER A 96 0.52 9.33 -15.91
C SER A 96 0.28 10.09 -17.21
N TYR A 97 -0.62 9.61 -18.07
CA TYR A 97 -1.01 10.31 -19.28
C TYR A 97 -2.53 10.34 -19.46
N VAL A 98 -3.01 11.47 -19.97
CA VAL A 98 -4.42 11.76 -20.16
C VAL A 98 -4.71 11.77 -21.65
N GLN A 99 -5.73 11.02 -22.08
CA GLN A 99 -6.21 10.96 -23.46
C GLN A 99 -7.63 11.50 -23.55
N GLY A 100 -7.86 12.34 -24.55
CA GLY A 100 -9.20 12.78 -24.92
C GLY A 100 -9.99 11.69 -25.68
N PRO A 101 -11.27 11.95 -26.02
CA PRO A 101 -12.13 10.99 -26.70
C PRO A 101 -11.66 10.63 -28.11
N ASP A 102 -10.81 11.44 -28.72
CA ASP A 102 -10.18 11.19 -30.02
C ASP A 102 -8.85 10.43 -29.91
N GLY A 103 -8.50 9.92 -28.72
CA GLY A 103 -7.26 9.22 -28.44
C GLY A 103 -6.01 10.11 -28.40
N LYS A 104 -6.16 11.43 -28.61
CA LYS A 104 -5.03 12.35 -28.52
C LYS A 104 -4.60 12.57 -27.09
N MET A 105 -3.31 12.63 -26.90
CA MET A 105 -2.73 12.93 -25.60
C MET A 105 -2.97 14.39 -25.24
N VAL A 106 -3.59 14.61 -24.07
CA VAL A 106 -3.87 15.92 -23.49
C VAL A 106 -2.76 16.35 -22.55
N SER A 107 -2.25 15.41 -21.75
CA SER A 107 -1.22 15.68 -20.74
C SER A 107 -0.42 14.42 -20.47
N ARG A 108 0.85 14.61 -20.10
CA ARG A 108 1.76 13.54 -19.69
C ARG A 108 2.64 14.01 -18.55
N ILE A 109 2.66 13.28 -17.45
CA ILE A 109 3.41 13.61 -16.25
C ILE A 109 4.25 12.39 -15.88
N PRO A 110 5.55 12.38 -16.15
CA PRO A 110 6.48 11.38 -15.64
C PRO A 110 6.80 11.70 -14.17
N GLU A 111 7.02 10.66 -13.38
CA GLU A 111 7.44 10.80 -12.00
C GLU A 111 8.38 9.68 -11.57
N ARG A 112 9.18 9.93 -10.53
CA ARG A 112 9.96 8.91 -9.86
C ARG A 112 9.69 8.97 -8.37
N TYR A 113 9.24 7.84 -7.82
CA TYR A 113 9.01 7.65 -6.40
C TYR A 113 10.02 6.66 -5.83
N ILE A 114 10.68 7.04 -4.71
CA ILE A 114 11.71 6.25 -4.04
C ILE A 114 11.27 6.01 -2.61
N PHE A 115 11.03 4.75 -2.24
CA PHE A 115 10.44 4.41 -0.96
C PHE A 115 10.97 3.11 -0.38
N ASP A 116 10.82 2.96 0.92
CA ASP A 116 11.15 1.74 1.65
C ASP A 116 10.18 0.60 1.29
N ALA A 117 10.73 -0.54 0.91
CA ALA A 117 9.97 -1.67 0.38
C ALA A 117 8.94 -2.25 1.36
N HIS A 118 9.14 -2.08 2.66
CA HIS A 118 8.29 -2.64 3.72
C HIS A 118 7.24 -1.64 4.22
N SER A 119 7.66 -0.43 4.54
CA SER A 119 6.81 0.61 5.13
C SER A 119 6.10 1.50 4.13
N GLN A 120 6.56 1.52 2.87
CA GLN A 120 6.18 2.46 1.81
C GLN A 120 6.48 3.93 2.13
N ALA A 121 7.22 4.19 3.19
CA ALA A 121 7.67 5.53 3.54
C ALA A 121 8.74 6.02 2.55
N PRO A 122 8.76 7.32 2.20
CA PRO A 122 9.78 7.90 1.34
C PRO A 122 11.20 7.72 1.91
N VAL A 123 12.18 7.49 1.03
CA VAL A 123 13.60 7.32 1.42
C VAL A 123 14.38 8.62 1.29
N HIS A 124 13.84 9.63 0.61
CA HIS A 124 14.49 10.94 0.35
C HIS A 124 15.85 10.82 -0.37
N ALA A 125 15.96 9.87 -1.27
CA ALA A 125 17.16 9.74 -2.10
C ALA A 125 17.16 10.71 -3.29
N THR A 126 18.35 11.00 -3.80
CA THR A 126 18.50 11.82 -5.01
C THR A 126 17.78 11.17 -6.19
N GLY A 127 17.05 11.98 -6.98
CA GLY A 127 16.35 11.53 -8.17
C GLY A 127 14.84 11.43 -8.02
N GLU A 128 14.25 11.67 -6.83
CA GLU A 128 12.81 11.85 -6.70
C GLU A 128 12.36 13.04 -7.54
N MET A 129 11.33 12.85 -8.35
CA MET A 129 10.83 13.92 -9.21
C MET A 129 9.36 13.75 -9.57
N VAL A 130 8.73 14.88 -9.90
CA VAL A 130 7.45 14.94 -10.60
C VAL A 130 7.61 15.87 -11.79
N ASP A 131 7.29 15.37 -12.99
CA ASP A 131 7.40 16.11 -14.25
C ASP A 131 8.78 16.76 -14.46
N GLY A 132 9.84 16.00 -14.14
CA GLY A 132 11.23 16.43 -14.27
C GLY A 132 11.69 17.50 -13.28
N ALA A 133 10.88 17.91 -12.32
CA ALA A 133 11.27 18.76 -11.21
C ALA A 133 11.52 17.93 -9.95
N PRO A 134 12.63 18.17 -9.22
CA PRO A 134 12.88 17.46 -7.97
C PRO A 134 11.78 17.75 -6.95
N VAL A 135 11.37 16.74 -6.20
CA VAL A 135 10.40 16.85 -5.12
C VAL A 135 10.92 16.16 -3.87
N LYS A 136 10.38 16.51 -2.73
CA LYS A 136 10.54 15.79 -1.47
C LYS A 136 9.17 15.30 -1.03
N ARG A 137 8.99 13.97 -0.99
CA ARG A 137 7.77 13.36 -0.48
C ARG A 137 7.92 13.12 1.02
N ASP A 138 6.92 13.48 1.80
CA ASP A 138 6.90 13.21 3.25
C ASP A 138 5.75 12.27 3.65
N GLY A 139 5.05 11.66 2.68
CA GLY A 139 3.95 10.73 2.89
C GLY A 139 3.97 9.55 1.94
N ILE A 140 3.02 8.64 2.12
CA ILE A 140 2.80 7.54 1.19
C ILE A 140 2.20 8.04 -0.12
N GLU A 141 2.35 7.25 -1.16
CA GLU A 141 1.71 7.45 -2.46
C GLU A 141 1.41 6.07 -3.08
N PHE A 142 0.32 5.94 -3.85
CA PHE A 142 -0.14 4.74 -4.54
C PHE A 142 -0.54 3.54 -3.66
N LYS A 143 0.10 3.27 -2.53
CA LYS A 143 -0.15 2.09 -1.71
C LYS A 143 0.05 2.41 -0.22
N TRP A 144 -0.81 1.81 0.62
CA TRP A 144 -0.67 1.83 2.08
C TRP A 144 0.28 0.73 2.57
N PRO A 145 0.83 0.85 3.79
CA PRO A 145 1.60 -0.22 4.42
C PRO A 145 0.80 -1.51 4.55
N PHE A 146 1.49 -2.65 4.55
CA PHE A 146 0.88 -3.92 4.95
C PHE A 146 0.29 -3.81 6.35
N LEU A 147 -0.83 -4.48 6.60
CA LEU A 147 -1.58 -4.39 7.86
C LEU A 147 -1.97 -2.94 8.20
N THR A 148 -2.51 -2.25 7.20
CA THR A 148 -3.00 -0.87 7.28
C THR A 148 -3.85 -0.65 8.53
N GLN A 149 -3.57 0.43 9.24
CA GLN A 149 -4.28 0.78 10.48
C GLN A 149 -5.44 1.74 10.21
N LYS A 150 -6.43 1.75 11.11
CA LYS A 150 -7.59 2.66 11.11
C LYS A 150 -7.19 4.04 11.63
N ARG A 151 -6.35 4.74 10.87
CA ARG A 151 -5.84 6.08 11.22
C ARG A 151 -5.59 6.90 9.97
N ASP A 152 -5.43 8.19 10.11
CA ASP A 152 -4.98 9.08 9.07
C ASP A 152 -3.54 8.79 8.66
N TYR A 153 -3.23 9.07 7.40
CA TYR A 153 -1.89 8.98 6.83
C TYR A 153 -1.51 10.28 6.15
N GLU A 154 -0.23 10.58 6.11
CA GLU A 154 0.30 11.61 5.23
C GLU A 154 0.36 11.05 3.81
N TYR A 155 -0.29 11.72 2.86
CA TYR A 155 -0.40 11.29 1.46
C TYR A 155 0.09 12.39 0.53
N PHE A 156 1.04 12.04 -0.35
CA PHE A 156 1.62 12.98 -1.31
C PHE A 156 0.68 13.18 -2.50
N ASP A 157 0.53 14.43 -2.90
CA ASP A 157 -0.21 14.83 -4.11
C ASP A 157 0.76 15.34 -5.18
N ALA A 158 0.87 14.63 -6.30
CA ALA A 158 1.79 14.95 -7.38
C ALA A 158 1.46 16.26 -8.11
N GLN A 159 0.20 16.70 -8.13
CA GLN A 159 -0.18 17.95 -8.79
C GLN A 159 0.27 19.17 -7.99
N THR A 160 0.06 19.17 -6.70
CA THR A 160 0.50 20.24 -5.79
C THR A 160 1.96 20.10 -5.37
N ARG A 161 2.51 18.88 -5.48
CA ARG A 161 3.84 18.49 -4.99
C ARG A 161 3.99 18.70 -3.49
N THR A 162 2.90 18.49 -2.76
CA THR A 162 2.82 18.63 -1.31
C THR A 162 2.22 17.38 -0.67
N THR A 163 2.53 17.19 0.59
CA THR A 163 1.94 16.15 1.41
C THR A 163 0.82 16.75 2.26
N ASN A 164 -0.32 16.09 2.30
CA ASN A 164 -1.48 16.47 3.08
C ASN A 164 -2.13 15.23 3.69
N PRO A 165 -2.81 15.36 4.84
CA PRO A 165 -3.50 14.23 5.44
C PRO A 165 -4.54 13.61 4.51
N ILE A 166 -4.55 12.27 4.46
CA ILE A 166 -5.68 11.49 3.95
C ILE A 166 -6.36 10.82 5.13
N HIS A 167 -7.65 11.12 5.31
CA HIS A 167 -8.40 10.79 6.51
C HIS A 167 -9.07 9.42 6.40
N TYR A 168 -8.90 8.58 7.43
CA TYR A 168 -9.70 7.38 7.60
C TYR A 168 -11.15 7.75 7.93
N LYS A 169 -12.10 7.31 7.13
CA LYS A 169 -13.54 7.65 7.27
C LYS A 169 -14.40 6.45 7.71
N GLY A 170 -13.84 5.25 7.73
CA GLY A 170 -14.58 4.06 8.18
C GLY A 170 -14.20 2.79 7.46
N THR A 171 -14.86 1.71 7.87
CA THR A 171 -14.74 0.38 7.26
C THR A 171 -15.97 0.09 6.43
N GLN A 172 -15.79 -0.44 5.23
CA GLN A 172 -16.86 -0.77 4.28
C GLN A 172 -16.65 -2.18 3.71
N ASN A 173 -17.68 -2.72 3.04
CA ASN A 173 -17.54 -3.92 2.22
C ASN A 173 -17.52 -3.51 0.75
N PHE A 174 -16.48 -3.92 0.02
CA PHE A 174 -16.34 -3.67 -1.40
C PHE A 174 -16.07 -5.00 -2.12
N ARG A 175 -17.04 -5.47 -2.91
CA ARG A 175 -16.96 -6.73 -3.67
C ARG A 175 -16.55 -7.95 -2.83
N GLY A 176 -17.08 -8.03 -1.60
CA GLY A 176 -16.80 -9.11 -0.66
C GLY A 176 -15.47 -8.98 0.09
N LEU A 177 -14.76 -7.88 -0.05
CA LEU A 177 -13.60 -7.53 0.77
C LEU A 177 -13.99 -6.50 1.84
N GLU A 178 -13.54 -6.70 3.08
CA GLU A 178 -13.49 -5.62 4.05
C GLU A 178 -12.42 -4.63 3.60
N VAL A 179 -12.77 -3.36 3.50
CA VAL A 179 -11.88 -2.28 3.06
C VAL A 179 -11.97 -1.09 3.99
N TYR A 180 -10.89 -0.34 4.09
CA TYR A 180 -10.84 0.94 4.77
C TYR A 180 -11.05 2.05 3.75
N TYR A 181 -12.01 2.91 4.05
CA TYR A 181 -12.33 4.06 3.22
C TYR A 181 -11.55 5.27 3.69
N PHE A 182 -10.78 5.85 2.75
CA PHE A 182 -9.97 7.04 2.97
C PHE A 182 -10.41 8.17 2.06
N GLU A 183 -10.38 9.40 2.57
CA GLU A 183 -10.69 10.61 1.81
C GLU A 183 -9.67 11.71 2.04
N GLN A 184 -9.20 12.34 0.96
CA GLN A 184 -8.35 13.51 0.98
C GLN A 184 -9.02 14.63 0.19
N THR A 185 -9.00 15.85 0.74
CA THR A 185 -9.47 17.06 0.05
C THR A 185 -8.30 18.01 -0.11
N ILE A 186 -8.00 18.38 -1.35
CA ILE A 186 -7.06 19.44 -1.69
C ILE A 186 -7.87 20.67 -2.07
N PRO A 187 -7.76 21.79 -1.33
CA PRO A 187 -8.43 23.02 -1.68
C PRO A 187 -7.83 23.63 -2.95
N TRP A 188 -8.48 24.64 -3.55
CA TRP A 188 -7.94 25.35 -4.70
C TRP A 188 -6.51 25.82 -4.45
N THR A 189 -5.56 25.19 -5.14
CA THR A 189 -4.13 25.41 -5.00
C THR A 189 -3.54 25.78 -6.35
N LYS A 190 -2.68 26.79 -6.39
CA LYS A 190 -1.92 27.15 -7.59
C LYS A 190 -0.86 26.07 -7.83
N VAL A 191 -0.82 25.52 -9.06
CA VAL A 191 0.08 24.43 -9.43
C VAL A 191 0.89 24.79 -10.67
N ALA A 192 1.99 24.09 -10.88
CA ALA A 192 2.82 24.25 -12.06
C ALA A 192 2.07 23.77 -13.33
N PHE A 193 2.38 24.39 -14.47
CA PHE A 193 1.98 23.82 -15.75
C PHE A 193 2.80 22.57 -16.04
N PRO A 194 2.19 21.54 -16.67
CA PRO A 194 2.95 20.36 -17.09
C PRO A 194 3.99 20.75 -18.16
N ARG A 195 5.17 20.15 -18.10
CA ARG A 195 6.23 20.41 -19.09
C ARG A 195 5.80 20.05 -20.51
N THR A 196 5.02 18.98 -20.64
CA THR A 196 4.42 18.59 -21.92
C THR A 196 3.05 19.22 -22.07
N MET A 197 2.97 20.29 -22.81
CA MET A 197 1.71 20.98 -23.11
C MET A 197 0.98 20.30 -24.28
N PRO A 198 -0.36 20.32 -24.32
CA PRO A 198 -1.16 19.69 -25.38
C PRO A 198 -1.06 20.39 -26.74
N VAL A 199 -0.46 21.57 -26.81
CA VAL A 199 -0.24 22.33 -28.03
C VAL A 199 1.25 22.42 -28.33
N LYS A 200 1.63 21.96 -29.51
CA LYS A 200 3.03 22.00 -29.95
C LYS A 200 3.57 23.44 -30.00
N GLY A 201 4.76 23.66 -29.45
CA GLY A 201 5.42 24.97 -29.41
C GLY A 201 5.01 25.86 -28.25
N ILE A 202 4.02 25.47 -27.44
CA ILE A 202 3.67 26.16 -26.18
C ILE A 202 4.45 25.52 -25.04
N THR A 203 5.12 26.34 -24.24
CA THR A 203 5.86 25.90 -23.05
C THR A 203 5.27 26.51 -21.77
N PRO A 204 5.51 25.92 -20.59
CA PRO A 204 5.12 26.50 -19.32
C PRO A 204 5.57 27.97 -19.17
N GLU A 205 6.78 28.30 -19.60
CA GLU A 205 7.35 29.64 -19.53
C GLU A 205 6.61 30.63 -20.47
N SER A 206 6.22 30.14 -21.67
CA SER A 206 5.44 30.99 -22.59
C SER A 206 4.08 31.32 -22.04
N VAL A 207 3.41 30.37 -21.36
CA VAL A 207 2.12 30.61 -20.70
C VAL A 207 2.32 31.51 -19.47
N ALA A 208 3.35 31.29 -18.67
CA ALA A 208 3.62 32.14 -17.49
C ALA A 208 3.83 33.62 -17.87
N ARG A 209 4.49 33.90 -19.01
CA ARG A 209 4.64 35.28 -19.52
C ARG A 209 3.33 35.99 -19.85
N THR A 210 2.24 35.27 -20.07
CA THR A 210 0.91 35.86 -20.26
C THR A 210 0.24 36.25 -18.94
N GLY A 211 0.84 35.96 -17.79
CA GLY A 211 0.25 36.11 -16.47
C GLY A 211 -0.81 35.07 -16.10
N THR A 212 -1.04 34.06 -16.96
CA THR A 212 -2.01 33.01 -16.70
C THR A 212 -1.44 32.01 -15.70
N THR A 213 -2.26 31.59 -14.76
CA THR A 213 -1.91 30.62 -13.71
C THR A 213 -2.82 29.40 -13.77
N ARG A 214 -2.29 28.22 -13.41
CA ARG A 214 -3.05 26.96 -13.31
C ARG A 214 -3.40 26.71 -11.86
N TRP A 215 -4.66 26.36 -11.62
CA TRP A 215 -5.21 26.04 -10.31
C TRP A 215 -5.86 24.67 -10.34
N TYR A 216 -5.71 23.96 -9.25
CA TYR A 216 -6.18 22.60 -9.07
C TYR A 216 -6.90 22.44 -7.74
N THR A 217 -7.93 21.61 -7.72
CA THR A 217 -8.61 21.14 -6.51
C THR A 217 -9.11 19.72 -6.74
N THR A 218 -9.15 18.92 -5.68
CA THR A 218 -9.69 17.58 -5.75
C THR A 218 -10.31 17.12 -4.43
N VAL A 219 -11.27 16.18 -4.54
CA VAL A 219 -11.65 15.28 -3.46
C VAL A 219 -11.33 13.87 -3.94
N ARG A 220 -10.35 13.25 -3.31
CA ARG A 220 -9.85 11.91 -3.67
C ARG A 220 -10.31 10.91 -2.64
N ARG A 221 -10.72 9.72 -3.10
CA ARG A 221 -11.27 8.65 -2.28
C ARG A 221 -10.65 7.33 -2.66
N PHE A 222 -10.28 6.53 -1.64
CA PHE A 222 -9.72 5.20 -1.83
C PHE A 222 -10.41 4.17 -0.95
N TRP A 223 -10.62 2.98 -1.52
CA TRP A 223 -11.04 1.78 -0.81
C TRP A 223 -9.84 0.84 -0.74
N VAL A 224 -9.28 0.70 0.44
CA VAL A 224 -8.00 0.03 0.67
C VAL A 224 -8.23 -1.26 1.41
N GLU A 225 -7.75 -2.38 0.87
CA GLU A 225 -7.78 -3.67 1.56
C GLU A 225 -6.70 -3.66 2.66
N PRO A 226 -7.09 -3.81 3.96
CA PRO A 226 -6.18 -3.48 5.06
C PRO A 226 -5.03 -4.45 5.25
N VAL A 227 -5.16 -5.72 4.84
CA VAL A 227 -4.11 -6.73 5.07
C VAL A 227 -2.93 -6.51 4.12
N THR A 228 -3.22 -6.21 2.85
CA THR A 228 -2.19 -5.97 1.82
C THR A 228 -1.79 -4.50 1.72
N GLY A 229 -2.65 -3.57 2.17
CA GLY A 229 -2.48 -2.13 1.98
C GLY A 229 -2.73 -1.66 0.54
N ALA A 230 -3.31 -2.51 -0.31
CA ALA A 230 -3.57 -2.18 -1.70
C ALA A 230 -4.91 -1.45 -1.86
N PRO A 231 -4.96 -0.32 -2.58
CA PRO A 231 -6.22 0.26 -3.00
C PRO A 231 -6.88 -0.66 -4.04
N VAL A 232 -8.10 -1.11 -3.76
CA VAL A 232 -8.90 -1.94 -4.67
C VAL A 232 -9.81 -1.12 -5.57
N TYR A 233 -10.06 0.12 -5.17
CA TYR A 233 -10.81 1.10 -5.94
C TYR A 233 -10.37 2.52 -5.55
N GLY A 234 -10.43 3.42 -6.52
CA GLY A 234 -10.16 4.84 -6.31
C GLY A 234 -11.02 5.71 -7.21
N GLU A 235 -11.42 6.86 -6.68
CA GLU A 235 -12.10 7.92 -7.44
C GLU A 235 -11.61 9.29 -7.02
N GLU A 236 -11.77 10.27 -7.93
CA GLU A 236 -11.33 11.62 -7.71
C GLU A 236 -12.26 12.62 -8.39
N LEU A 237 -12.84 13.55 -7.61
CA LEU A 237 -13.52 14.73 -8.15
C LEU A 237 -12.47 15.78 -8.51
N HIS A 238 -11.92 15.68 -9.70
CA HIS A 238 -10.80 16.47 -10.17
C HIS A 238 -11.28 17.74 -10.90
N LYS A 239 -10.74 18.89 -10.52
CA LYS A 239 -11.02 20.17 -11.21
C LYS A 239 -9.74 20.98 -11.39
N GLU A 240 -9.58 21.51 -12.59
CA GLU A 240 -8.51 22.44 -12.94
C GLU A 240 -9.06 23.67 -13.63
N GLU A 241 -8.50 24.83 -13.30
CA GLU A 241 -8.83 26.11 -13.91
C GLU A 241 -7.55 26.84 -14.34
N LEU A 242 -7.63 27.51 -15.48
CA LEU A 242 -6.68 28.56 -15.82
C LEU A 242 -7.29 29.90 -15.36
N ARG A 243 -6.50 30.72 -14.68
CA ARG A 243 -6.95 31.97 -14.09
C ARG A 243 -6.05 33.14 -14.47
N GLY A 244 -6.65 34.29 -14.76
CA GLY A 244 -5.98 35.53 -15.07
C GLY A 244 -5.20 35.50 -16.40
N GLY A 245 -4.47 36.57 -16.64
CA GLY A 245 -3.57 36.69 -17.78
C GLY A 245 -4.27 37.02 -19.11
N THR A 246 -3.43 37.31 -20.11
CA THR A 246 -3.91 37.74 -21.45
C THR A 246 -4.38 36.59 -22.32
N LEU A 247 -3.93 35.33 -21.98
CA LEU A 247 -4.29 34.11 -22.72
C LEU A 247 -5.79 33.83 -22.73
N LEU A 248 -6.50 34.28 -21.69
CA LEU A 248 -7.93 34.01 -21.53
C LEU A 248 -8.84 35.02 -22.28
N GLY A 249 -8.28 35.99 -23.02
CA GLY A 249 -9.04 36.95 -23.80
C GLY A 249 -10.01 37.79 -22.96
N GLY A 250 -9.58 38.25 -21.79
CA GLY A 250 -10.36 39.08 -20.87
C GLY A 250 -11.30 38.34 -19.93
N ARG A 251 -11.31 36.98 -19.95
CA ARG A 251 -12.04 36.17 -18.97
C ARG A 251 -11.18 35.99 -17.72
N ASP A 252 -11.81 36.03 -16.54
CA ASP A 252 -11.11 35.84 -15.27
C ASP A 252 -10.59 34.39 -15.11
N LYS A 253 -11.36 33.42 -15.61
CA LYS A 253 -11.00 32.00 -15.54
C LYS A 253 -11.65 31.18 -16.65
N VAL A 254 -11.07 30.01 -16.90
CA VAL A 254 -11.62 28.97 -17.77
C VAL A 254 -11.34 27.61 -17.15
N THR A 255 -12.29 26.67 -17.21
CA THR A 255 -12.07 25.29 -16.79
C THR A 255 -11.13 24.60 -17.76
N ALA A 256 -9.99 24.11 -17.24
CA ALA A 256 -9.05 23.32 -18.02
C ALA A 256 -9.45 21.83 -18.03
N PHE A 257 -9.85 21.32 -16.87
CA PHE A 257 -10.42 19.99 -16.72
C PHE A 257 -11.44 19.97 -15.56
N ALA A 258 -12.54 19.26 -15.72
CA ALA A 258 -13.43 18.92 -14.63
C ALA A 258 -14.08 17.56 -14.91
N GLY A 259 -13.92 16.62 -14.00
CA GLY A 259 -14.45 15.27 -14.15
C GLY A 259 -14.52 14.51 -12.84
N ASP A 260 -15.43 13.55 -12.81
CA ASP A 260 -15.50 12.49 -11.81
C ASP A 260 -14.67 11.31 -12.34
N VAL A 261 -13.39 11.29 -11.96
CA VAL A 261 -12.41 10.32 -12.41
C VAL A 261 -12.55 9.07 -11.55
N LYS A 262 -12.76 7.91 -12.17
CA LYS A 262 -12.98 6.64 -11.49
C LYS A 262 -12.10 5.54 -12.09
N MET A 263 -11.69 4.61 -11.25
CA MET A 263 -11.06 3.39 -11.74
C MET A 263 -12.04 2.64 -12.64
N ARG A 264 -11.57 2.26 -13.82
CA ARG A 264 -12.39 1.57 -14.83
C ARG A 264 -12.82 0.18 -14.34
N GLU A 265 -14.04 -0.22 -14.67
CA GLU A 265 -14.72 -1.38 -14.10
C GLU A 265 -13.98 -2.70 -14.36
N ASP A 266 -13.48 -2.92 -15.58
CA ASP A 266 -12.69 -4.09 -15.94
C ASP A 266 -11.40 -4.21 -15.14
N TYR A 267 -10.75 -3.06 -14.90
CA TYR A 267 -9.55 -2.98 -14.08
C TYR A 267 -9.83 -3.24 -12.59
N THR A 268 -10.93 -2.70 -12.07
CA THR A 268 -11.37 -2.90 -10.69
C THR A 268 -11.57 -4.39 -10.37
N GLY A 269 -12.21 -5.14 -11.27
CA GLY A 269 -12.42 -6.59 -11.12
C GLY A 269 -11.10 -7.34 -10.97
N HIS A 270 -10.17 -7.12 -11.90
CA HIS A 270 -8.85 -7.75 -11.88
C HIS A 270 -8.06 -7.41 -10.59
N THR A 271 -8.08 -6.14 -10.17
CA THR A 271 -7.40 -5.69 -8.95
C THR A 271 -7.96 -6.37 -7.70
N VAL A 272 -9.29 -6.50 -7.59
CA VAL A 272 -9.94 -7.19 -6.47
C VAL A 272 -9.50 -8.66 -6.39
N ASP A 273 -9.45 -9.38 -7.50
CA ASP A 273 -9.06 -10.79 -7.53
C ASP A 273 -7.58 -10.99 -7.16
N LEU A 274 -6.70 -10.12 -7.67
CA LEU A 274 -5.28 -10.11 -7.31
C LEU A 274 -5.08 -9.85 -5.81
N VAL A 275 -5.81 -8.88 -5.27
CA VAL A 275 -5.73 -8.52 -3.84
C VAL A 275 -6.27 -9.64 -2.95
N LYS A 276 -7.36 -10.33 -3.34
CA LYS A 276 -7.85 -11.52 -2.61
C LYS A 276 -6.80 -12.62 -2.51
N SER A 277 -6.09 -12.89 -3.60
CA SER A 277 -5.00 -13.86 -3.62
C SER A 277 -3.85 -13.47 -2.69
N ASN A 278 -3.35 -12.25 -2.84
CA ASN A 278 -2.26 -11.73 -2.01
C ASN A 278 -2.63 -11.63 -0.52
N ARG A 279 -3.88 -11.24 -0.21
CA ARG A 279 -4.41 -11.22 1.15
C ARG A 279 -4.32 -12.58 1.82
N THR A 280 -4.66 -13.65 1.10
CA THR A 280 -4.59 -15.02 1.63
C THR A 280 -3.16 -15.39 2.02
N LEU A 281 -2.16 -15.04 1.22
CA LEU A 281 -0.74 -15.28 1.55
C LEU A 281 -0.29 -14.51 2.80
N VAL A 282 -0.67 -13.24 2.90
CA VAL A 282 -0.34 -12.43 4.08
C VAL A 282 -1.00 -13.00 5.33
N LEU A 283 -2.30 -13.36 5.27
CA LEU A 283 -3.01 -13.96 6.40
C LEU A 283 -2.45 -15.34 6.80
N LEU A 284 -1.98 -16.12 5.82
CA LEU A 284 -1.33 -17.40 6.10
C LEU A 284 -0.12 -17.19 7.02
N LEU A 285 0.73 -16.21 6.71
CA LEU A 285 1.96 -15.93 7.47
C LEU A 285 1.72 -15.19 8.79
N THR A 286 0.71 -14.32 8.85
CA THR A 286 0.47 -13.45 10.01
C THR A 286 -0.54 -14.00 11.02
N SER A 287 -1.39 -14.92 10.58
CA SER A 287 -2.51 -15.40 11.41
C SER A 287 -2.65 -16.92 11.37
N TYR A 288 -2.88 -17.54 10.22
CA TYR A 288 -3.25 -18.96 10.18
C TYR A 288 -2.14 -19.89 10.64
N LEU A 289 -0.92 -19.74 10.11
CA LEU A 289 0.22 -20.56 10.55
C LEU A 289 0.61 -20.28 12.01
N PRO A 290 0.77 -19.02 12.47
CA PRO A 290 1.08 -18.74 13.86
C PRO A 290 0.06 -19.33 14.84
N TRP A 291 -1.24 -19.13 14.62
CA TRP A 291 -2.27 -19.73 15.47
C TRP A 291 -2.32 -21.25 15.36
N GLY A 292 -2.17 -21.81 14.16
CA GLY A 292 -2.08 -23.26 13.96
C GLY A 292 -0.93 -23.90 14.73
N PHE A 293 0.25 -23.31 14.70
CA PHE A 293 1.41 -23.78 15.45
C PHE A 293 1.23 -23.65 16.96
N LEU A 294 0.60 -22.56 17.41
CA LEU A 294 0.29 -22.39 18.84
C LEU A 294 -0.66 -23.48 19.35
N VAL A 295 -1.73 -23.74 18.62
CA VAL A 295 -2.71 -24.80 18.95
C VAL A 295 -2.02 -26.17 18.93
N LEU A 296 -1.22 -26.46 17.90
CA LEU A 296 -0.46 -27.71 17.80
C LEU A 296 0.51 -27.86 18.98
N GLY A 297 1.23 -26.81 19.33
CA GLY A 297 2.14 -26.79 20.48
C GLY A 297 1.42 -27.12 21.80
N VAL A 298 0.26 -26.52 22.02
CA VAL A 298 -0.58 -26.80 23.22
C VAL A 298 -1.05 -28.25 23.24
N LEU A 299 -1.50 -28.79 22.11
CA LEU A 299 -1.93 -30.19 22.02
C LEU A 299 -0.77 -31.17 22.30
N LEU A 300 0.40 -30.92 21.74
CA LEU A 300 1.59 -31.75 21.96
C LEU A 300 2.07 -31.69 23.42
N LEU A 301 2.02 -30.49 24.04
CA LEU A 301 2.33 -30.31 25.45
C LEU A 301 1.36 -31.09 26.33
N SER A 302 0.06 -30.94 26.08
CA SER A 302 -0.98 -31.67 26.82
C SER A 302 -0.80 -33.18 26.72
N LEU A 303 -0.51 -33.72 25.53
CA LEU A 303 -0.25 -35.13 25.29
C LEU A 303 1.02 -35.59 26.02
N SER A 304 2.08 -34.79 25.99
CA SER A 304 3.32 -35.06 26.72
C SER A 304 3.07 -35.19 28.22
N LEU A 305 2.35 -34.23 28.82
CA LEU A 305 2.01 -34.23 30.23
C LEU A 305 1.12 -35.43 30.61
N CYS A 306 0.13 -35.79 29.77
CA CYS A 306 -0.72 -36.97 29.98
C CYS A 306 0.09 -38.28 29.97
N LEU A 307 1.08 -38.41 29.07
CA LEU A 307 1.94 -39.57 29.02
C LEU A 307 2.84 -39.68 30.26
N GLU A 308 3.32 -38.53 30.75
CA GLU A 308 4.13 -38.47 31.96
C GLU A 308 3.31 -38.82 33.21
N ALA A 309 2.11 -38.21 33.35
CA ALA A 309 1.20 -38.48 34.47
C ALA A 309 0.80 -39.98 34.56
N ARG A 310 0.52 -40.59 33.39
CA ARG A 310 0.23 -42.05 33.34
C ARG A 310 1.46 -42.93 33.57
N GLY A 311 2.67 -42.40 33.50
CA GLY A 311 3.93 -43.10 33.78
C GLY A 311 4.33 -43.05 35.23
N ARG A 312 3.83 -42.11 36.01
CA ARG A 312 3.99 -42.04 37.47
C ARG A 312 2.90 -42.91 38.12
N ARG A 313 3.13 -44.21 38.23
CA ARG A 313 2.33 -45.07 39.12
C ARG A 313 2.57 -44.61 40.56
N PRO A 314 1.52 -44.57 41.45
CA PRO A 314 1.75 -44.42 42.87
C PRO A 314 2.75 -45.51 43.32
N GLY A 315 3.81 -45.09 44.03
CA GLY A 315 4.84 -45.99 44.49
C GLY A 315 4.24 -47.17 45.26
N ASP A 316 4.75 -48.36 45.04
CA ASP A 316 4.51 -49.50 45.90
C ASP A 316 4.80 -49.06 47.34
N PRO A 317 3.94 -49.44 48.34
CA PRO A 317 4.22 -49.11 49.71
C PRO A 317 5.53 -49.69 50.12
N GLU A 318 6.35 -48.90 50.80
CA GLU A 318 7.66 -49.28 51.34
C GLU A 318 7.49 -50.55 52.18
N PRO A 319 8.32 -51.61 51.99
CA PRO A 319 8.21 -52.82 52.80
C PRO A 319 8.39 -52.44 54.26
N ALA A 320 7.43 -52.80 55.08
CA ALA A 320 7.48 -52.56 56.54
C ALA A 320 8.78 -53.16 57.06
N GLU A 321 9.64 -52.36 57.68
CA GLU A 321 10.84 -52.81 58.42
C GLU A 321 10.43 -53.92 59.40
N SER A 322 10.94 -55.07 59.15
CA SER A 322 10.83 -56.26 60.08
C SER A 322 11.57 -55.87 61.35
N SER A 323 10.83 -55.55 62.41
CA SER A 323 11.37 -55.42 63.74
C SER A 323 11.96 -56.75 64.17
N THR A 324 13.28 -56.83 64.20
CA THR A 324 14.05 -58.00 64.81
C THR A 324 13.81 -57.94 66.35
N PRO A 325 13.38 -59.02 67.00
CA PRO A 325 13.25 -59.02 68.43
C PRO A 325 14.63 -59.09 69.08
N GLU A 326 14.90 -58.19 70.08
CA GLU A 326 16.07 -58.21 70.91
C GLU A 326 16.15 -59.56 71.71
N PRO A 327 17.37 -60.19 71.89
CA PRO A 327 17.49 -61.31 72.72
C PRO A 327 17.48 -60.86 74.20
N VAL A 328 16.57 -61.48 74.97
CA VAL A 328 16.51 -61.45 76.43
C VAL A 328 17.68 -62.22 76.97
N THR A 329 18.61 -61.56 77.62
CA THR A 329 19.66 -62.23 78.46
C THR A 329 19.17 -62.36 79.88
N ALA A 330 19.19 -63.58 80.43
CA ALA A 330 18.96 -63.98 81.79
C ALA A 330 20.15 -63.58 82.71
#